data_863bdee5863b99a8f6d4f7f04e671ace
#
_entry.id   863bdee5863b99a8f6d4f7f04e671ace
#
_cell.length_a   1.000
_cell.length_b   1.000
_cell.length_c   1.000
_cell.angle_alpha   90.00
_cell.angle_beta   90.00
_cell.angle_gamma   90.00
#
_symmetry.space_group_name_H-M   'P 1'
#
loop_
_entity.id
_entity.type
_entity.pdbx_description
1 polymer ?
#
loop_
_entity_poly.entity_id
_entity_poly.type
_entity_poly.pdbx_seq_one_letter_code
_entity_poly.pdbx_strand_id
1 'polypeptide(L)'
;VMEELEIVPFRKRPVHALSGGQKKQVSIADILVMRPEIIILDEPAAALDPKHTRMVNEMVDKLTEQGITVLMATHDMDYAYAWADEIVLMKDGKVLCQGAPEAVCRETEKLKETNLEEPALLRLFDRLKARKIIEATGKAPRTWKELEQLIG
;
A
#
# COMPACT_ATOMS: atom_id res chain seq x y z
N VAL A 1 -10.44 14.98 12.42
CA VAL A 1 -10.82 14.07 11.32
C VAL A 1 -11.15 14.83 10.04
N MET A 2 -12.15 15.75 9.99
CA MET A 2 -12.54 16.41 8.72
C MET A 2 -11.42 17.28 8.11
N GLU A 3 -10.65 17.97 8.93
CA GLU A 3 -9.51 18.78 8.50
C GLU A 3 -8.33 17.91 8.07
N GLU A 4 -8.03 16.88 8.83
CA GLU A 4 -6.95 15.91 8.57
C GLU A 4 -7.15 15.18 7.25
N LEU A 5 -8.40 14.90 6.88
CA LEU A 5 -8.77 14.19 5.64
C LEU A 5 -9.16 15.13 4.49
N GLU A 6 -8.99 16.43 4.67
CA GLU A 6 -9.26 17.46 3.64
C GLU A 6 -10.70 17.43 3.09
N ILE A 7 -11.68 16.96 3.89
CA ILE A 7 -13.08 16.85 3.46
C ILE A 7 -13.95 18.07 3.80
N VAL A 8 -13.40 19.04 4.55
CA VAL A 8 -14.10 20.28 4.91
C VAL A 8 -14.70 21.03 3.70
N PRO A 9 -14.01 21.13 2.54
CA PRO A 9 -14.53 21.86 1.39
C PRO A 9 -15.85 21.32 0.82
N PHE A 10 -16.14 20.04 1.04
CA PHE A 10 -17.36 19.42 0.51
C PHE A 10 -18.32 18.89 1.58
N ARG A 11 -18.14 19.32 2.85
CA ARG A 11 -19.00 18.94 3.99
C ARG A 11 -20.51 19.20 3.79
N LYS A 12 -20.85 20.18 2.92
CA LYS A 12 -22.25 20.53 2.60
C LYS A 12 -22.73 19.96 1.27
N ARG A 13 -21.88 19.22 0.55
CA ARG A 13 -22.25 18.61 -0.73
C ARG A 13 -22.99 17.29 -0.49
N PRO A 14 -24.04 16.99 -1.24
CA PRO A 14 -24.69 15.68 -1.16
C PRO A 14 -23.74 14.60 -1.67
N VAL A 15 -23.79 13.41 -1.07
CA VAL A 15 -22.84 12.29 -1.35
C VAL A 15 -22.83 11.90 -2.83
N HIS A 16 -23.97 11.98 -3.53
CA HIS A 16 -24.03 11.65 -4.96
C HIS A 16 -23.25 12.64 -5.85
N ALA A 17 -23.00 13.86 -5.38
CA ALA A 17 -22.21 14.88 -6.09
C ALA A 17 -20.68 14.81 -5.82
N LEU A 18 -20.25 13.83 -5.01
CA LEU A 18 -18.84 13.61 -4.70
C LEU A 18 -18.20 12.70 -5.75
N SER A 19 -16.92 12.96 -6.09
CA SER A 19 -16.11 12.03 -6.91
C SER A 19 -15.87 10.71 -6.16
N GLY A 20 -15.41 9.67 -6.90
CA GLY A 20 -15.08 8.37 -6.30
C GLY A 20 -14.07 8.48 -5.15
N GLY A 21 -12.98 9.26 -5.34
CA GLY A 21 -11.98 9.52 -4.31
C GLY A 21 -12.55 10.27 -3.10
N GLN A 22 -13.37 11.31 -3.35
CA GLN A 22 -14.04 12.06 -2.26
C GLN A 22 -15.00 11.16 -1.45
N LYS A 23 -15.71 10.25 -2.11
CA LYS A 23 -16.55 9.27 -1.41
C LYS A 23 -15.73 8.36 -0.50
N LYS A 24 -14.57 7.86 -1.00
CA LYS A 24 -13.66 7.03 -0.18
C LYS A 24 -13.11 7.81 1.01
N GLN A 25 -12.68 9.08 0.83
CA GLN A 25 -12.25 9.94 1.94
C GLN A 25 -13.35 10.10 3.01
N VAL A 26 -14.58 10.37 2.59
CA VAL A 26 -15.72 10.49 3.52
C VAL A 26 -16.00 9.18 4.24
N SER A 27 -15.95 8.03 3.54
CA SER A 27 -16.16 6.72 4.17
C SER A 27 -15.10 6.40 5.22
N ILE A 28 -13.84 6.73 4.97
CA ILE A 28 -12.77 6.54 5.96
C ILE A 28 -12.97 7.52 7.13
N ALA A 29 -13.33 8.78 6.86
CA ALA A 29 -13.63 9.76 7.91
C ALA A 29 -14.75 9.30 8.85
N ASP A 30 -15.79 8.69 8.31
CA ASP A 30 -16.93 8.16 9.08
C ASP A 30 -16.48 7.08 10.07
N ILE A 31 -15.60 6.17 9.63
CA ILE A 31 -15.03 5.14 10.49
C ILE A 31 -14.11 5.75 11.57
N LEU A 32 -13.29 6.75 11.21
CA LEU A 32 -12.35 7.37 12.13
C LEU A 32 -12.99 8.15 13.28
N VAL A 33 -14.22 8.62 13.10
CA VAL A 33 -14.99 9.26 14.18
C VAL A 33 -15.19 8.30 15.37
N MET A 34 -15.24 6.99 15.10
CA MET A 34 -15.36 5.96 16.13
C MET A 34 -14.06 5.67 16.90
N ARG A 35 -12.93 6.28 16.49
CA ARG A 35 -11.59 6.06 17.07
C ARG A 35 -11.23 4.56 17.18
N PRO A 36 -11.22 3.82 16.07
CA PRO A 36 -10.90 2.41 16.07
C PRO A 36 -9.42 2.18 16.38
N GLU A 37 -9.10 1.06 17.00
CA GLU A 37 -7.72 0.57 17.17
C GLU A 37 -7.26 -0.20 15.93
N ILE A 38 -8.20 -0.78 15.18
CA ILE A 38 -7.94 -1.58 13.97
C ILE A 38 -8.90 -1.13 12.87
N ILE A 39 -8.37 -0.94 11.66
CA ILE A 39 -9.15 -0.67 10.44
C ILE A 39 -8.85 -1.77 9.41
N ILE A 40 -9.91 -2.26 8.78
CA ILE A 40 -9.81 -3.18 7.65
C ILE A 40 -10.22 -2.43 6.37
N LEU A 41 -9.31 -2.40 5.39
CA LEU A 41 -9.51 -1.76 4.10
C LEU A 41 -9.47 -2.81 2.99
N ASP A 42 -10.52 -2.85 2.17
CA ASP A 42 -10.59 -3.73 1.01
C ASP A 42 -10.43 -2.89 -0.27
N GLU A 43 -9.32 -3.09 -0.98
CA GLU A 43 -8.96 -2.40 -2.22
C GLU A 43 -9.17 -0.87 -2.14
N PRO A 44 -8.58 -0.16 -1.15
CA PRO A 44 -8.92 1.24 -0.90
C PRO A 44 -8.59 2.18 -2.06
N ALA A 45 -7.59 1.85 -2.88
CA ALA A 45 -7.17 2.64 -4.03
C ALA A 45 -7.74 2.15 -5.38
N ALA A 46 -8.52 1.07 -5.40
CA ALA A 46 -9.04 0.51 -6.65
C ALA A 46 -9.90 1.51 -7.43
N ALA A 47 -9.72 1.54 -8.75
CA ALA A 47 -10.44 2.40 -9.69
C ALA A 47 -10.30 3.92 -9.43
N LEU A 48 -9.26 4.34 -8.72
CA LEU A 48 -8.90 5.74 -8.55
C LEU A 48 -7.84 6.17 -9.57
N ASP A 49 -7.85 7.44 -9.95
CA ASP A 49 -6.76 8.03 -10.70
C ASP A 49 -5.50 8.21 -9.81
N PRO A 50 -4.31 8.42 -10.38
CA PRO A 50 -3.06 8.48 -9.62
C PRO A 50 -3.03 9.54 -8.52
N LYS A 51 -3.78 10.64 -8.68
CA LYS A 51 -3.86 11.70 -7.66
C LYS A 51 -4.64 11.20 -6.45
N HIS A 52 -5.81 10.63 -6.66
CA HIS A 52 -6.66 10.11 -5.59
C HIS A 52 -6.05 8.86 -4.93
N THR A 53 -5.34 8.03 -5.70
CA THR A 53 -4.56 6.91 -5.13
C THR A 53 -3.54 7.42 -4.12
N ARG A 54 -2.72 8.43 -4.48
CA ARG A 54 -1.77 9.04 -3.53
C ARG A 54 -2.44 9.59 -2.28
N MET A 55 -3.56 10.30 -2.44
CA MET A 55 -4.30 10.83 -1.29
C MET A 55 -4.80 9.73 -0.34
N VAL A 56 -5.25 8.58 -0.88
CA VAL A 56 -5.66 7.43 -0.07
C VAL A 56 -4.46 6.82 0.64
N ASN A 57 -3.34 6.65 -0.04
CA ASN A 57 -2.11 6.10 0.55
C ASN A 57 -1.57 7.00 1.68
N GLU A 58 -1.47 8.32 1.44
CA GLU A 58 -1.07 9.31 2.46
C GLU A 58 -2.02 9.31 3.67
N MET A 59 -3.30 9.04 3.45
CA MET A 59 -4.26 8.91 4.52
C MET A 59 -4.00 7.63 5.35
N VAL A 60 -3.72 6.51 4.68
CA VAL A 60 -3.36 5.24 5.35
C VAL A 60 -2.09 5.42 6.17
N ASP A 61 -1.07 6.11 5.63
CA ASP A 61 0.17 6.42 6.35
C ASP A 61 -0.13 7.19 7.65
N LYS A 62 -0.97 8.24 7.58
CA LYS A 62 -1.38 9.02 8.76
C LYS A 62 -2.11 8.17 9.81
N LEU A 63 -2.89 7.16 9.40
CA LEU A 63 -3.55 6.26 10.35
C LEU A 63 -2.55 5.41 11.13
N THR A 64 -1.55 4.86 10.46
CA THR A 64 -0.49 4.09 11.10
C THR A 64 0.38 4.95 12.00
N GLU A 65 0.70 6.19 11.61
CA GLU A 65 1.41 7.17 12.44
C GLU A 65 0.65 7.52 13.73
N GLN A 66 -0.68 7.46 13.70
CA GLN A 66 -1.55 7.65 14.88
C GLN A 66 -1.66 6.38 15.75
N GLY A 67 -0.98 5.30 15.40
CA GLY A 67 -0.98 4.04 16.13
C GLY A 67 -2.17 3.13 15.82
N ILE A 68 -2.94 3.41 14.76
CA ILE A 68 -4.04 2.56 14.30
C ILE A 68 -3.43 1.38 13.51
N THR A 69 -3.83 0.17 13.87
CA THR A 69 -3.47 -1.02 13.09
C THR A 69 -4.31 -1.07 11.81
N VAL A 70 -3.64 -1.09 10.65
CA VAL A 70 -4.33 -1.19 9.36
C VAL A 70 -4.12 -2.57 8.75
N LEU A 71 -5.22 -3.27 8.49
CA LEU A 71 -5.25 -4.50 7.69
C LEU A 71 -5.79 -4.16 6.31
N MET A 72 -4.98 -4.37 5.27
CA MET A 72 -5.35 -4.02 3.90
C MET A 72 -5.36 -5.24 3.00
N ALA A 73 -6.49 -5.49 2.33
CA ALA A 73 -6.54 -6.41 1.20
C ALA A 73 -6.28 -5.62 -0.08
N THR A 74 -5.29 -6.05 -0.87
CA THR A 74 -4.94 -5.42 -2.15
C THR A 74 -4.22 -6.41 -3.07
N HIS A 75 -4.30 -6.18 -4.37
CA HIS A 75 -3.49 -6.84 -5.39
C HIS A 75 -2.34 -5.96 -5.89
N ASP A 76 -2.20 -4.74 -5.38
CA ASP A 76 -1.08 -3.84 -5.68
C ASP A 76 0.17 -4.25 -4.89
N MET A 77 0.99 -5.12 -5.50
CA MET A 77 2.20 -5.63 -4.87
C MET A 77 3.30 -4.59 -4.72
N ASP A 78 3.34 -3.56 -5.58
CA ASP A 78 4.29 -2.46 -5.44
C ASP A 78 3.99 -1.65 -4.18
N TYR A 79 2.71 -1.32 -3.95
CA TYR A 79 2.30 -0.62 -2.74
C TYR A 79 2.45 -1.49 -1.49
N ALA A 80 1.99 -2.75 -1.54
CA ALA A 80 2.13 -3.68 -0.42
C ALA A 80 3.60 -3.86 0.00
N TYR A 81 4.51 -4.00 -0.96
CA TYR A 81 5.94 -4.12 -0.71
C TYR A 81 6.53 -2.87 -0.07
N ALA A 82 6.16 -1.70 -0.55
CA ALA A 82 6.66 -0.42 -0.03
C ALA A 82 6.15 -0.13 1.39
N TRP A 83 4.89 -0.45 1.67
CA TRP A 83 4.18 0.05 2.85
C TRP A 83 4.09 -0.97 4.00
N ALA A 84 3.76 -2.24 3.73
CA ALA A 84 3.37 -3.19 4.78
C ALA A 84 4.55 -3.59 5.70
N ASP A 85 4.29 -3.77 6.97
CA ASP A 85 5.24 -4.41 7.89
C ASP A 85 5.26 -5.93 7.69
N GLU A 86 4.11 -6.51 7.35
CA GLU A 86 3.93 -7.93 7.11
C GLU A 86 2.94 -8.14 5.95
N ILE A 87 3.23 -9.11 5.08
CA ILE A 87 2.36 -9.53 3.98
C ILE A 87 1.86 -10.95 4.23
N VAL A 88 0.56 -11.14 4.03
CA VAL A 88 -0.10 -12.45 4.02
C VAL A 88 -0.59 -12.72 2.61
N LEU A 89 -0.02 -13.70 1.92
CA LEU A 89 -0.44 -14.12 0.59
C LEU A 89 -1.53 -15.19 0.72
N MET A 90 -2.68 -14.93 0.13
CA MET A 90 -3.86 -15.80 0.23
C MET A 90 -4.37 -16.25 -1.14
N LYS A 91 -4.89 -17.47 -1.19
CA LYS A 91 -5.60 -18.00 -2.35
C LYS A 91 -6.69 -18.98 -1.88
N ASP A 92 -7.87 -18.88 -2.46
CA ASP A 92 -9.00 -19.78 -2.20
C ASP A 92 -9.28 -19.97 -0.70
N GLY A 93 -9.21 -18.87 0.08
CA GLY A 93 -9.44 -18.86 1.52
C GLY A 93 -8.32 -19.47 2.36
N LYS A 94 -7.16 -19.77 1.77
CA LYS A 94 -5.99 -20.35 2.46
C LYS A 94 -4.80 -19.41 2.42
N VAL A 95 -4.04 -19.38 3.51
CA VAL A 95 -2.74 -18.67 3.56
C VAL A 95 -1.70 -19.54 2.87
N LEU A 96 -1.05 -19.02 1.82
CA LEU A 96 0.06 -19.66 1.12
C LEU A 96 1.41 -19.37 1.76
N CYS A 97 1.62 -18.12 2.19
CA CYS A 97 2.76 -17.70 2.99
C CYS A 97 2.46 -16.37 3.69
N GLN A 98 3.28 -16.09 4.70
CA GLN A 98 3.19 -14.88 5.51
C GLN A 98 4.60 -14.50 5.97
N GLY A 99 4.88 -13.20 6.09
CA GLY A 99 6.15 -12.71 6.62
C GLY A 99 6.51 -11.32 6.14
N ALA A 100 7.77 -10.96 6.34
CA ALA A 100 8.32 -9.69 5.88
C ALA A 100 8.13 -9.50 4.36
N PRO A 101 7.84 -8.27 3.89
CA PRO A 101 7.51 -8.00 2.50
C PRO A 101 8.52 -8.57 1.49
N GLU A 102 9.82 -8.38 1.74
CA GLU A 102 10.86 -8.92 0.84
C GLU A 102 10.80 -10.45 0.76
N ALA A 103 10.61 -11.13 1.88
CA ALA A 103 10.56 -12.59 1.91
C ALA A 103 9.36 -13.12 1.12
N VAL A 104 8.17 -12.55 1.31
CA VAL A 104 6.96 -12.97 0.61
C VAL A 104 7.03 -12.60 -0.88
N CYS A 105 7.51 -11.41 -1.23
CA CYS A 105 7.62 -10.98 -2.63
C CYS A 105 8.67 -11.75 -3.44
N ARG A 106 9.59 -12.47 -2.80
CA ARG A 106 10.54 -13.37 -3.46
C ARG A 106 10.00 -14.78 -3.69
N GLU A 107 8.84 -15.12 -3.16
CA GLU A 107 8.15 -16.41 -3.38
C GLU A 107 7.49 -16.46 -4.76
N THR A 108 8.30 -16.36 -5.84
CA THR A 108 7.83 -16.16 -7.22
C THR A 108 6.81 -17.19 -7.69
N GLU A 109 6.93 -18.45 -7.27
CA GLU A 109 5.97 -19.50 -7.65
C GLU A 109 4.62 -19.29 -6.97
N LYS A 110 4.61 -18.86 -5.70
CA LYS A 110 3.38 -18.54 -4.97
C LYS A 110 2.70 -17.28 -5.52
N LEU A 111 3.50 -16.26 -5.91
CA LEU A 111 2.97 -15.07 -6.58
C LEU A 111 2.29 -15.44 -7.90
N LYS A 112 2.93 -16.25 -8.74
CA LYS A 112 2.33 -16.75 -10.00
C LYS A 112 1.05 -17.54 -9.73
N GLU A 113 1.06 -18.39 -8.71
CA GLU A 113 -0.12 -19.16 -8.32
C GLU A 113 -1.32 -18.27 -7.98
N THR A 114 -1.07 -17.08 -7.41
CA THR A 114 -2.08 -16.08 -7.08
C THR A 114 -2.35 -15.06 -8.18
N ASN A 115 -1.74 -15.20 -9.37
CA ASN A 115 -1.77 -14.25 -10.48
C ASN A 115 -1.22 -12.86 -10.09
N LEU A 116 -0.27 -12.81 -9.15
CA LEU A 116 0.43 -11.61 -8.75
C LEU A 116 1.86 -11.60 -9.33
N GLU A 117 2.42 -10.41 -9.48
CA GLU A 117 3.79 -10.22 -9.95
C GLU A 117 4.70 -9.72 -8.83
N GLU A 118 5.99 -10.02 -8.97
CA GLU A 118 7.01 -9.44 -8.11
C GLU A 118 7.01 -7.89 -8.26
N PRO A 119 7.15 -7.13 -7.15
CA PRO A 119 7.24 -5.68 -7.19
C PRO A 119 8.28 -5.17 -8.18
N ALA A 120 7.93 -4.15 -8.96
CA ALA A 120 8.78 -3.60 -10.01
C ALA A 120 10.12 -3.11 -9.46
N LEU A 121 10.11 -2.47 -8.29
CA LEU A 121 11.31 -1.96 -7.63
C LEU A 121 12.25 -3.09 -7.21
N LEU A 122 11.72 -4.17 -6.63
CA LEU A 122 12.48 -5.35 -6.21
C LEU A 122 13.13 -6.04 -7.42
N ARG A 123 12.36 -6.22 -8.49
CA ARG A 123 12.84 -6.79 -9.75
C ARG A 123 13.93 -5.92 -10.40
N LEU A 124 13.80 -4.58 -10.36
CA LEU A 124 14.82 -3.67 -10.86
C LEU A 124 16.10 -3.76 -10.03
N PHE A 125 15.98 -3.72 -8.71
CA PHE A 125 17.12 -3.86 -7.80
C PHE A 125 17.91 -5.12 -8.07
N ASP A 126 17.25 -6.27 -8.20
CA ASP A 126 17.91 -7.54 -8.49
C ASP A 126 18.63 -7.53 -9.84
N ARG A 127 18.04 -6.89 -10.87
CA ARG A 127 18.70 -6.73 -12.18
C ARG A 127 19.92 -5.82 -12.12
N LEU A 128 19.88 -4.72 -11.38
CA LEU A 128 21.02 -3.83 -11.20
C LEU A 128 22.16 -4.53 -10.47
N LYS A 129 21.83 -5.29 -9.42
CA LYS A 129 22.79 -6.11 -8.67
C LYS A 129 23.41 -7.22 -9.54
N ALA A 130 22.62 -7.94 -10.32
CA ALA A 130 23.10 -8.99 -11.22
C ALA A 130 24.06 -8.45 -12.30
N ARG A 131 23.84 -7.19 -12.74
CA ARG A 131 24.73 -6.49 -13.68
C ARG A 131 25.92 -5.79 -13.03
N LYS A 132 26.08 -5.90 -11.71
CA LYS A 132 27.12 -5.24 -10.92
C LYS A 132 27.13 -3.70 -11.08
N ILE A 133 25.95 -3.11 -11.32
CA ILE A 133 25.79 -1.64 -11.38
C ILE A 133 25.72 -1.08 -9.98
N ILE A 134 25.22 -1.84 -9.02
CA ILE A 134 25.17 -1.50 -7.60
C ILE A 134 25.84 -2.61 -6.77
N GLU A 135 26.61 -2.21 -5.77
CA GLU A 135 27.20 -3.10 -4.77
C GLU A 135 26.30 -3.10 -3.51
N ALA A 136 25.15 -3.77 -3.60
CA ALA A 136 24.23 -3.83 -2.48
C ALA A 136 24.48 -5.07 -1.62
N THR A 137 24.99 -4.86 -0.43
CA THR A 137 25.23 -5.90 0.60
C THR A 137 24.12 -5.96 1.66
N GLY A 138 23.06 -5.16 1.52
CA GLY A 138 22.00 -5.01 2.49
C GLY A 138 20.63 -5.50 2.02
N LYS A 139 19.59 -5.06 2.73
CA LYS A 139 18.19 -5.30 2.35
C LYS A 139 17.86 -4.62 1.02
N ALA A 140 16.94 -5.20 0.27
CA ALA A 140 16.44 -4.57 -0.95
C ALA A 140 15.67 -3.28 -0.61
N PRO A 141 15.79 -2.24 -1.46
CA PRO A 141 15.08 -0.97 -1.24
C PRO A 141 13.58 -1.18 -1.36
N ARG A 142 12.81 -0.54 -0.50
CA ARG A 142 11.36 -0.58 -0.50
C ARG A 142 10.75 0.64 -1.20
N THR A 143 11.53 1.70 -1.36
CA THR A 143 11.11 2.95 -2.00
C THR A 143 12.11 3.37 -3.08
N TRP A 144 11.63 4.14 -4.06
CA TRP A 144 12.49 4.72 -5.09
C TRP A 144 13.61 5.59 -4.49
N LYS A 145 13.31 6.33 -3.42
CA LYS A 145 14.29 7.15 -2.70
C LYS A 145 15.43 6.31 -2.11
N GLU A 146 15.10 5.14 -1.55
CA GLU A 146 16.12 4.20 -1.05
C GLU A 146 16.97 3.64 -2.19
N LEU A 147 16.36 3.32 -3.35
CA LEU A 147 17.11 2.86 -4.51
C LEU A 147 18.05 3.95 -5.05
N GLU A 148 17.58 5.21 -5.14
CA GLU A 148 18.40 6.33 -5.58
C GLU A 148 19.65 6.51 -4.68
N GLN A 149 19.50 6.32 -3.37
CA GLN A 149 20.63 6.39 -2.43
C GLN A 149 21.67 5.27 -2.63
N LEU A 150 21.26 4.15 -3.23
CA LEU A 150 22.19 3.03 -3.54
C LEU A 150 22.92 3.23 -4.88
N ILE A 151 22.38 4.06 -5.75
CA ILE A 151 22.99 4.32 -7.08
C ILE A 151 24.01 5.46 -7.01
N GLY A 152 23.89 6.39 -6.06
CA GLY A 152 24.79 7.52 -5.83
C GLY A 152 24.30 8.81 -6.47
#